data_1ef807523e39f349b914de15b501f95b
#
_entry.id   1ef807523e39f349b914de15b501f95b
#
_cell.length_a   1.000
_cell.length_b   1.000
_cell.length_c   1.000
_cell.angle_alpha   90.00
_cell.angle_beta   90.00
_cell.angle_gamma   90.00
#
_symmetry.space_group_name_H-M   'P 1'
#
loop_
_entity.id
_entity.type
_entity.pdbx_description
1 polymer ?
#
loop_
_entity_poly.entity_id
_entity_poly.type
_entity_poly.pdbx_seq_one_letter_code
_entity_poly.pdbx_strand_id
1 'polypeptide(L)'
;AVVGFYLLSVKEEFSLEFGDVIVFVSAIFFGVHIIVIDYSALRVNSMFLSIIQLVVVAVLSLVLALINETIILADILSVTAPLLALGILSSGLGYTGQIIAQREIPPHTTSLIMSLESVVAAIGGVLILNEHIGLREGIGMAIVLVGIIISQLREKKSPKLEQK
;
A
#
# COMPACT_ATOMS: atom_id res chain seq x y z
N ALA A 1 -2.80 -6.75 14.30
CA ALA A 1 -2.20 -6.53 12.97
C ALA A 1 -0.71 -6.89 12.95
N VAL A 2 0.18 -6.28 13.78
CA VAL A 2 1.64 -6.49 13.74
C VAL A 2 2.03 -7.98 13.82
N VAL A 3 1.45 -8.75 14.76
CA VAL A 3 1.70 -10.19 14.89
C VAL A 3 1.24 -10.96 13.63
N GLY A 4 0.10 -10.58 13.06
CA GLY A 4 -0.40 -11.18 11.82
C GLY A 4 0.53 -10.93 10.63
N PHE A 5 1.04 -9.70 10.50
CA PHE A 5 2.05 -9.35 9.47
C PHE A 5 3.36 -10.09 9.65
N TYR A 6 3.83 -10.23 10.89
CA TYR A 6 5.02 -11.02 11.20
C TYR A 6 4.86 -12.47 10.73
N LEU A 7 3.73 -13.10 11.02
CA LEU A 7 3.45 -14.49 10.60
C LEU A 7 3.34 -14.63 9.07
N LEU A 8 2.89 -13.59 8.38
CA LEU A 8 2.74 -13.54 6.93
C LEU A 8 4.09 -13.37 6.22
N SER A 9 4.97 -12.52 6.76
CA SER A 9 6.18 -12.06 6.07
C SER A 9 7.45 -12.85 6.41
N VAL A 10 7.55 -13.43 7.62
CA VAL A 10 8.78 -14.09 8.05
C VAL A 10 8.73 -15.58 7.72
N LYS A 11 9.61 -16.04 6.83
CA LYS A 11 9.86 -17.46 6.53
C LYS A 11 10.70 -18.11 7.64
N GLU A 12 10.93 -19.41 7.55
CA GLU A 12 11.48 -20.24 8.64
C GLU A 12 12.89 -19.85 9.15
N GLU A 13 13.68 -19.13 8.35
CA GLU A 13 14.97 -18.60 8.78
C GLU A 13 14.91 -17.07 8.83
N PHE A 14 15.00 -16.51 10.04
CA PHE A 14 15.09 -15.08 10.26
C PHE A 14 16.51 -14.61 9.96
N SER A 15 16.76 -14.25 8.70
CA SER A 15 17.96 -13.51 8.28
C SER A 15 17.56 -12.09 7.94
N LEU A 16 18.10 -11.11 8.65
CA LEU A 16 17.95 -9.70 8.30
C LEU A 16 18.86 -9.41 7.10
N GLU A 17 18.24 -9.21 5.95
CA GLU A 17 18.90 -8.76 4.74
C GLU A 17 18.86 -7.23 4.62
N PHE A 18 19.78 -6.66 3.85
CA PHE A 18 19.79 -5.21 3.59
C PHE A 18 18.45 -4.73 2.98
N GLY A 19 17.78 -5.58 2.19
CA GLY A 19 16.46 -5.33 1.65
C GLY A 19 15.40 -5.09 2.73
N ASP A 20 15.44 -5.81 3.85
CA ASP A 20 14.50 -5.66 4.97
C ASP A 20 14.60 -4.28 5.62
N VAL A 21 15.84 -3.77 5.73
CA VAL A 21 16.08 -2.41 6.23
C VAL A 21 15.48 -1.36 5.31
N ILE A 22 15.63 -1.53 3.98
CA ILE A 22 15.04 -0.62 2.99
C ILE A 22 13.51 -0.66 3.09
N VAL A 23 12.90 -1.83 3.18
CA VAL A 23 11.45 -2.00 3.33
C VAL A 23 10.96 -1.36 4.62
N PHE A 24 11.68 -1.54 5.74
CA PHE A 24 11.33 -0.90 7.00
C PHE A 24 11.37 0.63 6.92
N VAL A 25 12.41 1.20 6.32
CA VAL A 25 12.52 2.64 6.09
C VAL A 25 11.40 3.13 5.19
N SER A 26 11.09 2.40 4.12
CA SER A 26 9.97 2.71 3.22
C SER A 26 8.62 2.73 3.96
N ALA A 27 8.40 1.81 4.91
CA ALA A 27 7.19 1.78 5.72
C ALA A 27 7.04 3.05 6.59
N ILE A 28 8.15 3.58 7.12
CA ILE A 28 8.14 4.85 7.87
C ILE A 28 7.73 6.00 6.94
N PHE A 29 8.35 6.11 5.76
CA PHE A 29 7.99 7.14 4.79
C PHE A 29 6.55 7.02 4.32
N PHE A 30 6.05 5.81 4.14
CA PHE A 30 4.66 5.56 3.79
C PHE A 30 3.69 6.01 4.90
N GLY A 31 4.03 5.78 6.17
CA GLY A 31 3.28 6.31 7.30
C GLY A 31 3.23 7.84 7.31
N VAL A 32 4.37 8.50 7.09
CA VAL A 32 4.45 9.96 6.94
C VAL A 32 3.61 10.44 5.76
N HIS A 33 3.69 9.75 4.61
CA HIS A 33 2.88 10.06 3.43
C HIS A 33 1.37 10.05 3.74
N ILE A 34 0.87 9.03 4.43
CA ILE A 34 -0.55 8.95 4.83
C ILE A 34 -0.96 10.17 5.65
N ILE A 35 -0.12 10.62 6.59
CA ILE A 35 -0.38 11.80 7.44
C ILE A 35 -0.39 13.09 6.60
N VAL A 36 0.56 13.24 5.69
CA VAL A 36 0.65 14.39 4.79
C VAL A 36 -0.57 14.48 3.86
N ILE A 37 -1.00 13.34 3.32
CA ILE A 37 -2.21 13.26 2.49
C ILE A 37 -3.45 13.62 3.31
N ASP A 38 -3.60 13.12 4.53
CA ASP A 38 -4.73 13.44 5.40
C ASP A 38 -4.83 14.95 5.66
N TYR A 39 -3.70 15.59 5.97
CA TYR A 39 -3.63 17.04 6.17
C TYR A 39 -3.98 17.83 4.90
N SER A 40 -3.53 17.36 3.74
CA SER A 40 -3.66 18.05 2.45
C SER A 40 -5.02 17.81 1.80
N ALA A 41 -5.61 16.62 1.97
CA ALA A 41 -6.86 16.22 1.32
C ALA A 41 -8.04 17.13 1.67
N LEU A 42 -8.05 17.74 2.86
CA LEU A 42 -9.07 18.69 3.29
C LEU A 42 -8.87 20.11 2.74
N ARG A 43 -7.67 20.44 2.24
CA ARG A 43 -7.29 21.78 1.79
C ARG A 43 -7.17 21.93 0.29
N VAL A 44 -6.92 20.84 -0.41
CA VAL A 44 -6.65 20.83 -1.85
C VAL A 44 -7.63 19.89 -2.54
N ASN A 45 -7.91 20.14 -3.81
CA ASN A 45 -8.70 19.24 -4.62
C ASN A 45 -8.03 17.86 -4.71
N SER A 46 -8.77 16.78 -4.43
CA SER A 46 -8.23 15.41 -4.37
C SER A 46 -7.60 14.97 -5.69
N MET A 47 -8.20 15.34 -6.83
CA MET A 47 -7.66 15.02 -8.15
C MET A 47 -6.32 15.73 -8.39
N PHE A 48 -6.23 17.01 -8.03
CA PHE A 48 -5.00 17.79 -8.17
C PHE A 48 -3.89 17.24 -7.29
N LEU A 49 -4.21 16.87 -6.04
CA LEU A 49 -3.27 16.24 -5.12
C LEU A 49 -2.78 14.89 -5.64
N SER A 50 -3.69 14.08 -6.22
CA SER A 50 -3.35 12.81 -6.86
C SER A 50 -2.39 12.99 -8.02
N ILE A 51 -2.66 13.94 -8.91
CA ILE A 51 -1.80 14.21 -10.07
C ILE A 51 -0.41 14.64 -9.62
N ILE A 52 -0.31 15.57 -8.66
CA ILE A 52 0.99 16.04 -8.17
C ILE A 52 1.81 14.89 -7.59
N GLN A 53 1.24 14.07 -6.71
CA GLN A 53 1.99 12.96 -6.13
C GLN A 53 2.47 11.96 -7.18
N LEU A 54 1.61 11.62 -8.16
CA LEU A 54 1.98 10.70 -9.24
C LEU A 54 3.09 11.28 -10.13
N VAL A 55 3.01 12.57 -10.45
CA VAL A 55 4.06 13.26 -11.23
C VAL A 55 5.39 13.27 -10.46
N VAL A 56 5.36 13.60 -9.17
CA VAL A 56 6.58 13.60 -8.35
C VAL A 56 7.21 12.22 -8.31
N VAL A 57 6.42 11.18 -8.05
CA VAL A 57 6.91 9.80 -8.04
C VAL A 57 7.46 9.39 -9.40
N ALA A 58 6.75 9.71 -10.50
CA ALA A 58 7.19 9.38 -11.85
C ALA A 58 8.52 10.04 -12.20
N VAL A 59 8.69 11.33 -11.87
CA VAL A 59 9.94 12.06 -12.13
C VAL A 59 11.10 11.50 -11.32
N LEU A 60 10.89 11.27 -10.01
CA LEU A 60 11.94 10.73 -9.15
C LEU A 60 12.34 9.31 -9.58
N SER A 61 11.37 8.45 -9.89
CA SER A 61 11.62 7.09 -10.36
C SER A 61 12.35 7.08 -11.70
N LEU A 62 11.97 7.97 -12.64
CA LEU A 62 12.65 8.10 -13.92
C LEU A 62 14.10 8.53 -13.75
N VAL A 63 14.36 9.53 -12.91
CA VAL A 63 15.73 9.98 -12.61
C VAL A 63 16.57 8.86 -12.03
N LEU A 64 16.03 8.11 -11.08
CA LEU A 64 16.73 6.97 -10.46
C LEU A 64 16.97 5.84 -11.47
N ALA A 65 16.02 5.53 -12.32
CA ALA A 65 16.17 4.53 -13.37
C ALA A 65 17.26 4.93 -14.37
N LEU A 66 17.29 6.19 -14.81
CA LEU A 66 18.31 6.68 -15.75
C LEU A 66 19.74 6.66 -15.17
N ILE A 67 19.88 6.74 -13.85
CA ILE A 67 21.19 6.70 -13.18
C ILE A 67 21.65 5.26 -12.91
N ASN A 68 20.73 4.35 -12.55
CA ASN A 68 21.08 3.04 -12.01
C ASN A 68 20.80 1.87 -12.98
N GLU A 69 19.99 2.08 -14.02
CA GLU A 69 19.48 0.99 -14.86
C GLU A 69 19.78 1.24 -16.35
N THR A 70 19.95 0.15 -17.10
CA THR A 70 19.96 0.19 -18.56
C THR A 70 18.53 -0.01 -19.06
N ILE A 71 17.94 1.06 -19.61
CA ILE A 71 16.58 1.00 -20.14
C ILE A 71 16.56 0.29 -21.48
N ILE A 72 15.98 -0.92 -21.53
CA ILE A 72 15.80 -1.71 -22.75
C ILE A 72 14.33 -1.60 -23.17
N LEU A 73 14.07 -0.88 -24.24
CA LEU A 73 12.70 -0.63 -24.72
C LEU A 73 11.95 -1.93 -25.07
N ALA A 74 12.64 -2.93 -25.59
CA ALA A 74 12.03 -4.22 -25.93
C ALA A 74 11.44 -4.91 -24.69
N ASP A 75 12.14 -4.84 -23.54
CA ASP A 75 11.68 -5.44 -22.29
C ASP A 75 10.43 -4.71 -21.76
N ILE A 76 10.43 -3.37 -21.84
CA ILE A 76 9.27 -2.57 -21.44
C ILE A 76 8.05 -2.91 -22.30
N LEU A 77 8.25 -3.02 -23.62
CA LEU A 77 7.16 -3.36 -24.55
C LEU A 77 6.60 -4.76 -24.29
N SER A 78 7.44 -5.71 -23.88
CA SER A 78 7.02 -7.10 -23.59
C SER A 78 6.07 -7.19 -22.38
N VAL A 79 6.17 -6.25 -21.43
CA VAL A 79 5.36 -6.19 -20.19
C VAL A 79 4.41 -4.98 -20.14
N THR A 80 4.09 -4.39 -21.27
CA THR A 80 3.25 -3.17 -21.36
C THR A 80 1.88 -3.36 -20.70
N ALA A 81 1.21 -4.52 -20.91
CA ALA A 81 -0.12 -4.75 -20.35
C ALA A 81 -0.12 -4.76 -18.82
N PRO A 82 0.73 -5.51 -18.10
CA PRO A 82 0.83 -5.41 -16.65
C PRO A 82 1.29 -4.03 -16.17
N LEU A 83 2.19 -3.34 -16.89
CA LEU A 83 2.60 -1.98 -16.52
C LEU A 83 1.44 -0.98 -16.60
N LEU A 84 0.61 -1.05 -17.64
CA LEU A 84 -0.59 -0.21 -17.75
C LEU A 84 -1.60 -0.55 -16.66
N ALA A 85 -1.81 -1.81 -16.34
CA ALA A 85 -2.70 -2.22 -15.26
C ALA A 85 -2.21 -1.67 -13.90
N LEU A 86 -0.92 -1.78 -13.57
CA LEU A 86 -0.33 -1.21 -12.36
C LEU A 86 -0.43 0.32 -12.34
N GLY A 87 -0.10 0.99 -13.45
CA GLY A 87 -0.16 2.45 -13.54
C GLY A 87 -1.57 3.01 -13.40
N ILE A 88 -2.54 2.42 -14.09
CA ILE A 88 -3.92 2.92 -14.12
C ILE A 88 -4.71 2.45 -12.90
N LEU A 89 -4.73 1.12 -12.64
CA LEU A 89 -5.59 0.57 -11.60
C LEU A 89 -4.98 0.74 -10.20
N SER A 90 -3.73 0.35 -10.00
CA SER A 90 -3.09 0.43 -8.69
C SER A 90 -2.70 1.88 -8.36
N SER A 91 -1.89 2.52 -9.20
CA SER A 91 -1.41 3.87 -8.91
C SER A 91 -2.48 4.93 -9.16
N GLY A 92 -3.11 4.95 -10.33
CA GLY A 92 -4.09 5.97 -10.70
C GLY A 92 -5.35 5.91 -9.84
N LEU A 93 -6.09 4.81 -9.90
CA LEU A 93 -7.35 4.66 -9.16
C LEU A 93 -7.10 4.40 -7.67
N GLY A 94 -6.10 3.59 -7.30
CA GLY A 94 -5.82 3.24 -5.92
C GLY A 94 -5.45 4.45 -5.07
N TYR A 95 -4.43 5.21 -5.44
CA TYR A 95 -4.01 6.40 -4.68
C TYR A 95 -5.02 7.55 -4.77
N THR A 96 -5.71 7.72 -5.89
CA THR A 96 -6.79 8.72 -5.98
C THR A 96 -7.94 8.36 -5.04
N GLY A 97 -8.35 7.10 -5.02
CA GLY A 97 -9.35 6.59 -4.10
C GLY A 97 -8.93 6.75 -2.63
N GLN A 98 -7.65 6.50 -2.31
CA GLN A 98 -7.09 6.74 -0.98
C GLN A 98 -7.25 8.21 -0.56
N ILE A 99 -6.87 9.16 -1.41
CA ILE A 99 -6.98 10.60 -1.10
C ILE A 99 -8.43 11.00 -0.86
N ILE A 100 -9.37 10.51 -1.69
CA ILE A 100 -10.79 10.78 -1.54
C ILE A 100 -11.30 10.21 -0.21
N ALA A 101 -10.94 8.96 0.10
CA ALA A 101 -11.34 8.31 1.34
C ALA A 101 -10.79 9.02 2.59
N GLN A 102 -9.55 9.50 2.55
CA GLN A 102 -8.92 10.21 3.67
C GLN A 102 -9.56 11.57 4.01
N ARG A 103 -10.47 12.09 3.18
CA ARG A 103 -11.30 13.25 3.54
C ARG A 103 -12.32 12.92 4.63
N GLU A 104 -12.78 11.68 4.66
CA GLU A 104 -13.85 11.20 5.56
C GLU A 104 -13.29 10.26 6.64
N ILE A 105 -12.20 9.57 6.35
CA ILE A 105 -11.64 8.50 7.17
C ILE A 105 -10.32 8.96 7.81
N PRO A 106 -10.11 8.74 9.13
CA PRO A 106 -8.85 9.11 9.79
C PRO A 106 -7.66 8.26 9.29
N PRO A 107 -6.42 8.79 9.39
CA PRO A 107 -5.20 8.16 8.85
C PRO A 107 -4.95 6.74 9.34
N HIS A 108 -5.20 6.48 10.62
CA HIS A 108 -4.98 5.15 11.20
C HIS A 108 -5.94 4.10 10.65
N THR A 109 -7.20 4.48 10.37
CA THR A 109 -8.16 3.59 9.71
C THR A 109 -7.78 3.34 8.26
N THR A 110 -7.34 4.39 7.56
CA THR A 110 -6.84 4.26 6.18
C THR A 110 -5.67 3.28 6.13
N SER A 111 -4.67 3.41 7.01
CA SER A 111 -3.53 2.50 7.03
C SER A 111 -3.92 1.05 7.32
N LEU A 112 -4.91 0.82 8.18
CA LEU A 112 -5.43 -0.52 8.45
C LEU A 112 -6.17 -1.12 7.24
N ILE A 113 -6.98 -0.32 6.55
CA ILE A 113 -7.68 -0.76 5.33
C ILE A 113 -6.66 -1.08 4.24
N MET A 114 -5.64 -0.24 4.04
CA MET A 114 -4.57 -0.51 3.09
C MET A 114 -3.78 -1.79 3.44
N SER A 115 -3.71 -2.15 4.72
CA SER A 115 -3.11 -3.41 5.13
C SER A 115 -3.85 -4.66 4.62
N LEU A 116 -5.11 -4.53 4.18
CA LEU A 116 -5.84 -5.61 3.48
C LEU A 116 -5.20 -5.97 2.14
N GLU A 117 -4.43 -5.08 1.55
CA GLU A 117 -3.73 -5.34 0.29
C GLU A 117 -2.89 -6.62 0.36
N SER A 118 -2.17 -6.84 1.46
CA SER A 118 -1.35 -8.04 1.65
C SER A 118 -2.18 -9.32 1.70
N VAL A 119 -3.38 -9.26 2.28
CA VAL A 119 -4.30 -10.40 2.34
C VAL A 119 -4.90 -10.68 0.96
N VAL A 120 -5.32 -9.62 0.26
CA VAL A 120 -5.87 -9.74 -1.11
C VAL A 120 -4.79 -10.22 -2.08
N ALA A 121 -3.55 -9.73 -1.95
CA ALA A 121 -2.43 -10.19 -2.74
C ALA A 121 -2.15 -11.68 -2.54
N ALA A 122 -2.14 -12.16 -1.30
CA ALA A 122 -1.95 -13.58 -0.99
C ALA A 122 -3.10 -14.47 -1.57
N ILE A 123 -4.35 -14.02 -1.45
CA ILE A 123 -5.49 -14.71 -2.08
C ILE A 123 -5.34 -14.72 -3.61
N GLY A 124 -4.93 -13.59 -4.20
CA GLY A 124 -4.66 -13.49 -5.63
C GLY A 124 -3.55 -14.44 -6.09
N GLY A 125 -2.46 -14.57 -5.32
CA GLY A 125 -1.38 -15.52 -5.55
C GLY A 125 -1.88 -16.96 -5.63
N VAL A 126 -2.74 -17.35 -4.69
CA VAL A 126 -3.36 -18.70 -4.73
C VAL A 126 -4.26 -18.90 -5.94
N LEU A 127 -5.14 -17.93 -6.22
CA LEU A 127 -6.16 -18.10 -7.26
C LEU A 127 -5.61 -17.97 -8.68
N ILE A 128 -4.61 -17.10 -8.88
CA ILE A 128 -4.09 -16.76 -10.22
C ILE A 128 -2.79 -17.52 -10.51
N LEU A 129 -1.90 -17.61 -9.52
CA LEU A 129 -0.58 -18.21 -9.66
C LEU A 129 -0.50 -19.66 -9.15
N ASN A 130 -1.59 -20.19 -8.60
CA ASN A 130 -1.64 -21.51 -7.96
C ASN A 130 -0.59 -21.67 -6.83
N GLU A 131 -0.29 -20.60 -6.12
CA GLU A 131 0.62 -20.64 -4.98
C GLU A 131 -0.02 -21.38 -3.80
N HIS A 132 0.79 -22.10 -3.03
CA HIS A 132 0.32 -22.78 -1.82
C HIS A 132 0.50 -21.87 -0.61
N ILE A 133 -0.59 -21.51 0.03
CA ILE A 133 -0.55 -20.81 1.33
C ILE A 133 -0.29 -21.83 2.43
N GLY A 134 0.82 -21.65 3.16
CA GLY A 134 1.13 -22.41 4.34
C GLY A 134 0.15 -22.11 5.49
N LEU A 135 0.02 -23.05 6.43
CA LEU A 135 -0.85 -22.86 7.61
C LEU A 135 -0.48 -21.59 8.39
N ARG A 136 0.81 -21.28 8.51
CA ARG A 136 1.33 -20.09 9.18
C ARG A 136 0.87 -18.80 8.50
N GLU A 137 0.96 -18.72 7.18
CA GLU A 137 0.52 -17.58 6.38
C GLU A 137 -1.00 -17.40 6.48
N GLY A 138 -1.77 -18.49 6.43
CA GLY A 138 -3.21 -18.48 6.62
C GLY A 138 -3.61 -17.94 8.00
N ILE A 139 -2.93 -18.34 9.07
CA ILE A 139 -3.13 -17.81 10.42
C ILE A 139 -2.77 -16.31 10.47
N GLY A 140 -1.66 -15.91 9.84
CA GLY A 140 -1.24 -14.50 9.73
C GLY A 140 -2.32 -13.64 9.09
N MET A 141 -2.88 -14.07 7.95
CA MET A 141 -3.98 -13.38 7.26
C MET A 141 -5.23 -13.26 8.16
N ALA A 142 -5.62 -14.32 8.82
CA ALA A 142 -6.76 -14.31 9.72
C ALA A 142 -6.58 -13.30 10.87
N ILE A 143 -5.39 -13.24 11.48
CA ILE A 143 -5.06 -12.27 12.54
C ILE A 143 -5.10 -10.83 12.01
N VAL A 144 -4.60 -10.56 10.81
CA VAL A 144 -4.68 -9.24 10.16
C VAL A 144 -6.15 -8.84 9.98
N LEU A 145 -6.97 -9.71 9.37
CA LEU A 145 -8.39 -9.45 9.13
C LEU A 145 -9.15 -9.17 10.43
N VAL A 146 -8.97 -10.00 11.45
CA VAL A 146 -9.60 -9.82 12.76
C VAL A 146 -9.15 -8.49 13.39
N GLY A 147 -7.87 -8.16 13.31
CA GLY A 147 -7.34 -6.88 13.82
C GLY A 147 -7.99 -5.67 13.15
N ILE A 148 -8.19 -5.73 11.82
CA ILE A 148 -8.86 -4.67 11.06
C ILE A 148 -10.34 -4.56 11.46
N ILE A 149 -11.05 -5.69 11.53
CA ILE A 149 -12.49 -5.70 11.92
C ILE A 149 -12.67 -5.12 13.33
N ILE A 150 -11.85 -5.51 14.29
CA ILE A 150 -11.93 -5.00 15.67
C ILE A 150 -11.68 -3.48 15.69
N SER A 151 -10.70 -3.01 14.93
CA SER A 151 -10.40 -1.58 14.82
C SER A 151 -11.60 -0.80 14.26
N GLN A 152 -12.23 -1.28 13.20
CA GLN A 152 -13.39 -0.65 12.57
C GLN A 152 -14.63 -0.62 13.50
N LEU A 153 -14.87 -1.69 14.26
CA LEU A 153 -15.99 -1.74 15.20
C LEU A 153 -15.84 -0.74 16.36
N ARG A 154 -14.59 -0.46 16.76
CA ARG A 154 -14.30 0.48 17.83
C ARG A 154 -14.46 1.95 17.40
N GLU A 155 -14.32 2.24 16.12
CA GLU A 155 -14.27 3.59 15.57
C GLU A 155 -15.66 4.20 15.25
N LYS A 156 -16.73 3.43 15.27
CA LYS A 156 -18.12 3.93 15.10
C LYS A 156 -18.54 5.05 16.08
N LYS A 157 -17.65 5.48 16.98
CA LYS A 157 -17.91 6.46 18.04
C LYS A 157 -17.28 7.85 17.84
N SER A 158 -16.55 8.13 16.76
CA SER A 158 -15.96 9.48 16.60
C SER A 158 -15.93 9.94 15.13
N PRO A 159 -17.00 10.58 14.62
CA PRO A 159 -16.96 11.21 13.31
C PRO A 159 -16.05 12.45 13.34
N LYS A 160 -15.17 12.61 12.33
CA LYS A 160 -14.31 13.80 12.13
C LYS A 160 -15.09 15.13 12.04
N LEU A 161 -16.41 15.09 11.93
CA LEU A 161 -17.27 16.26 11.72
C LEU A 161 -17.50 17.11 12.98
N GLU A 162 -17.09 16.67 14.18
CA GLU A 162 -17.24 17.44 15.42
C GLU A 162 -16.04 18.34 15.76
N GLN A 163 -15.00 18.41 14.90
CA GLN A 163 -13.81 19.23 15.13
C GLN A 163 -13.67 20.40 14.13
N LYS A 164 -14.80 21.03 13.76
CA LYS A 164 -14.81 22.33 13.08
C LYS A 164 -15.28 23.42 14.02
#